data_3c15e65be378fa88eeb6ccf95bd4a6a8
#
_entry.id   3c15e65be378fa88eeb6ccf95bd4a6a8
#
_cell.length_a   1.000
_cell.length_b   1.000
_cell.length_c   1.000
_cell.angle_alpha   90.00
_cell.angle_beta   90.00
_cell.angle_gamma   90.00
#
_symmetry.space_group_name_H-M   'P 1'
#
loop_
_entity.id
_entity.type
_entity.pdbx_description
1 polymer ?
#
loop_
_entity_poly.entity_id
_entity_poly.type
_entity_poly.pdbx_seq_one_letter_code
_entity_poly.pdbx_strand_id
1 'polypeptide(L)'
;MTTRPDRKNLETAYENAGLPHAIYSVEVTPTQERTTWDARNGSIAHSVVGELALVAQFVSLEARVELARNAVAIALNGQPQMGRRDKSALRILGLVSSYLSRYLPSPETLFLGTELSAGSGRVDLAWSSPAVGVFFDELKTWRHHTTMLDHSTNDQIHRYLDAGLAEFGDRFAGVRLLTLGHSGSSLAITRDGTVEPLTESALSPDRLLLFKGIAS
;
A
#
# COMPACT_ATOMS: atom_id res chain seq x y z
N MET A 1 19.85 -20.93 0.62
CA MET A 1 19.63 -20.36 1.96
C MET A 1 19.61 -18.86 1.78
N THR A 2 18.44 -18.28 1.55
CA THR A 2 18.26 -16.82 1.42
C THR A 2 18.34 -16.23 2.82
N THR A 3 19.38 -15.46 3.07
CA THR A 3 19.54 -14.72 4.33
C THR A 3 18.36 -13.73 4.45
N ARG A 4 17.63 -13.84 5.54
CA ARG A 4 16.58 -12.91 5.94
C ARG A 4 17.10 -11.48 5.85
N PRO A 5 16.39 -10.55 5.18
CA PRO A 5 16.77 -9.14 5.23
C PRO A 5 16.70 -8.68 6.69
N ASP A 6 17.85 -8.26 7.21
CA ASP A 6 17.98 -7.72 8.55
C ASP A 6 17.36 -6.32 8.58
N ARG A 7 16.75 -5.93 9.72
CA ARG A 7 16.24 -4.58 10.00
C ARG A 7 17.26 -3.49 9.61
N LYS A 8 18.55 -3.74 9.93
CA LYS A 8 19.65 -2.85 9.61
C LYS A 8 19.83 -2.68 8.09
N ASN A 9 19.52 -3.70 7.31
CA ASN A 9 19.60 -3.66 5.84
C ASN A 9 18.45 -2.83 5.25
N LEU A 10 17.25 -2.88 5.82
CA LEU A 10 16.15 -2.01 5.42
C LEU A 10 16.43 -0.55 5.77
N GLU A 11 16.90 -0.26 6.98
CA GLU A 11 17.30 1.08 7.39
C GLU A 11 18.35 1.66 6.42
N THR A 12 19.40 0.88 6.11
CA THR A 12 20.44 1.27 5.13
C THR A 12 19.88 1.46 3.72
N ALA A 13 18.92 0.63 3.31
CA ALA A 13 18.27 0.76 2.00
C ALA A 13 17.41 2.02 1.90
N TYR A 14 16.72 2.41 2.97
CA TYR A 14 16.00 3.69 3.05
C TYR A 14 16.96 4.89 2.94
N GLU A 15 18.11 4.82 3.62
CA GLU A 15 19.18 5.83 3.52
C GLU A 15 19.68 5.97 2.10
N ASN A 16 20.00 4.86 1.46
CA ASN A 16 20.50 4.82 0.09
C ASN A 16 19.48 5.33 -0.94
N ALA A 17 18.18 5.19 -0.64
CA ALA A 17 17.09 5.73 -1.47
C ALA A 17 16.92 7.26 -1.32
N GLY A 18 17.78 7.94 -0.54
CA GLY A 18 17.72 9.39 -0.32
C GLY A 18 16.52 9.83 0.52
N LEU A 19 15.96 8.95 1.32
CA LEU A 19 14.85 9.27 2.22
C LEU A 19 15.42 9.93 3.48
N PRO A 20 14.85 11.06 3.95
CA PRO A 20 15.45 11.84 5.02
C PRO A 20 15.48 11.11 6.36
N HIS A 21 16.66 10.98 6.95
CA HIS A 21 16.92 10.40 8.26
C HIS A 21 16.20 11.07 9.44
N ALA A 22 15.80 12.32 9.28
CA ALA A 22 15.25 13.16 10.36
C ALA A 22 13.89 12.69 10.90
N ILE A 23 13.42 11.55 10.41
CA ILE A 23 12.06 11.09 10.65
C ILE A 23 11.94 10.24 11.93
N TYR A 24 13.04 9.75 12.46
CA TYR A 24 13.05 8.82 13.59
C TYR A 24 12.78 9.43 14.97
N SER A 25 12.68 10.75 15.10
CA SER A 25 12.69 11.41 16.40
C SER A 25 11.48 12.28 16.74
N VAL A 26 10.47 12.37 15.91
CA VAL A 26 9.27 13.13 16.24
C VAL A 26 8.17 12.19 16.72
N GLU A 27 8.12 11.96 18.03
CA GLU A 27 6.89 11.52 18.71
C GLU A 27 5.83 12.61 18.54
N VAL A 28 5.09 12.57 17.45
CA VAL A 28 3.86 13.33 17.35
C VAL A 28 2.84 12.57 18.20
N THR A 29 2.65 13.02 19.43
CA THR A 29 1.53 12.57 20.27
C THR A 29 0.26 13.09 19.60
N PRO A 30 -0.51 12.26 18.85
CA PRO A 30 -1.75 12.72 18.26
C PRO A 30 -2.75 12.95 19.37
N THR A 31 -3.48 14.05 19.33
CA THR A 31 -4.66 14.18 20.19
C THR A 31 -5.63 13.05 19.86
N GLN A 32 -6.10 12.34 20.86
CA GLN A 32 -6.87 11.08 20.76
C GLN A 32 -8.08 11.14 19.79
N GLU A 33 -8.73 12.29 19.66
CA GLU A 33 -9.84 12.50 18.72
C GLU A 33 -9.42 12.53 17.23
N ARG A 34 -8.23 13.04 16.92
CA ARG A 34 -7.72 13.07 15.54
C ARG A 34 -7.31 11.67 15.07
N THR A 35 -6.74 10.88 15.98
CA THR A 35 -6.29 9.51 15.71
C THR A 35 -7.46 8.60 15.36
N THR A 36 -8.56 8.68 16.10
CA THR A 36 -9.74 7.85 15.85
C THR A 36 -10.43 8.20 14.54
N TRP A 37 -10.52 9.47 14.17
CA TRP A 37 -11.15 9.90 12.92
C TRP A 37 -10.30 9.50 11.68
N ASP A 38 -9.00 9.74 11.72
CA ASP A 38 -8.10 9.37 10.61
C ASP A 38 -7.97 7.84 10.48
N ALA A 39 -7.85 7.10 11.56
CA ALA A 39 -7.82 5.63 11.55
C ALA A 39 -9.12 5.05 10.95
N ARG A 40 -10.28 5.58 11.35
CA ARG A 40 -11.57 5.15 10.80
C ARG A 40 -11.68 5.42 9.31
N ASN A 41 -11.31 6.62 8.85
CA ASN A 41 -11.31 6.94 7.44
C ASN A 41 -10.32 6.06 6.66
N GLY A 42 -9.17 5.77 7.24
CA GLY A 42 -8.21 4.82 6.69
C GLY A 42 -8.80 3.43 6.51
N SER A 43 -9.40 2.88 7.55
CA SER A 43 -10.04 1.56 7.51
C SER A 43 -11.15 1.47 6.46
N ILE A 44 -11.99 2.50 6.33
CA ILE A 44 -13.01 2.55 5.28
C ILE A 44 -12.37 2.63 3.89
N ALA A 45 -11.30 3.41 3.73
CA ALA A 45 -10.60 3.51 2.46
C ALA A 45 -10.00 2.15 2.04
N HIS A 46 -9.36 1.41 2.96
CA HIS A 46 -8.84 0.06 2.71
C HIS A 46 -9.95 -0.90 2.26
N SER A 47 -11.07 -0.93 2.98
CA SER A 47 -12.23 -1.76 2.61
C SER A 47 -12.73 -1.43 1.21
N VAL A 48 -12.96 -0.16 0.90
CA VAL A 48 -13.46 0.27 -0.41
C VAL A 48 -12.45 -0.02 -1.53
N VAL A 49 -11.15 0.17 -1.30
CA VAL A 49 -10.12 -0.22 -2.27
C VAL A 49 -10.19 -1.72 -2.53
N GLY A 50 -10.28 -2.54 -1.48
CA GLY A 50 -10.37 -3.98 -1.60
C GLY A 50 -11.58 -4.45 -2.41
N GLU A 51 -12.75 -3.85 -2.17
CA GLU A 51 -13.99 -4.15 -2.90
C GLU A 51 -13.91 -3.77 -4.39
N LEU A 52 -13.22 -2.68 -4.71
CA LEU A 52 -13.15 -2.16 -6.08
C LEU A 52 -11.99 -2.70 -6.89
N ALA A 53 -10.93 -3.18 -6.26
CA ALA A 53 -9.65 -3.50 -6.91
C ALA A 53 -9.80 -4.40 -8.15
N LEU A 54 -10.59 -5.47 -8.04
CA LEU A 54 -10.81 -6.39 -9.16
C LEU A 54 -11.58 -5.72 -10.31
N VAL A 55 -12.70 -5.07 -10.02
CA VAL A 55 -13.59 -4.50 -11.05
C VAL A 55 -12.93 -3.30 -11.72
N ALA A 56 -12.24 -2.47 -10.94
CA ALA A 56 -11.61 -1.25 -11.41
C ALA A 56 -10.49 -1.50 -12.44
N GLN A 57 -9.88 -2.70 -12.45
CA GLN A 57 -8.87 -3.04 -13.47
C GLN A 57 -9.44 -2.98 -14.90
N PHE A 58 -10.70 -3.29 -15.09
CA PHE A 58 -11.33 -3.49 -16.40
C PHE A 58 -12.13 -2.30 -16.90
N VAL A 59 -12.08 -1.17 -16.23
CA VAL A 59 -12.84 0.03 -16.60
C VAL A 59 -11.93 1.24 -16.81
N SER A 60 -12.45 2.25 -17.54
CA SER A 60 -11.70 3.49 -17.79
C SER A 60 -11.42 4.28 -16.51
N LEU A 61 -10.47 5.20 -16.56
CA LEU A 61 -10.12 6.04 -15.41
C LEU A 61 -11.32 6.86 -14.91
N GLU A 62 -12.15 7.38 -15.82
CA GLU A 62 -13.36 8.13 -15.48
C GLU A 62 -14.37 7.23 -14.75
N ALA A 63 -14.56 6.00 -15.24
CA ALA A 63 -15.44 5.03 -14.59
C ALA A 63 -14.93 4.61 -13.21
N ARG A 64 -13.60 4.54 -12.99
CA ARG A 64 -13.02 4.29 -11.65
C ARG A 64 -13.39 5.37 -10.65
N VAL A 65 -13.40 6.64 -11.07
CA VAL A 65 -13.80 7.76 -10.20
C VAL A 65 -15.26 7.64 -9.78
N GLU A 66 -16.15 7.28 -10.71
CA GLU A 66 -17.57 7.07 -10.40
C GLU A 66 -17.78 5.84 -9.49
N LEU A 67 -17.09 4.74 -9.75
CA LEU A 67 -17.09 3.57 -8.86
C LEU A 67 -16.64 3.95 -7.45
N ALA A 68 -15.55 4.68 -7.32
CA ALA A 68 -15.06 5.15 -6.02
C ALA A 68 -16.08 6.02 -5.29
N ARG A 69 -16.72 6.97 -6.00
CA ARG A 69 -17.74 7.85 -5.43
C ARG A 69 -18.92 7.06 -4.88
N ASN A 70 -19.44 6.13 -5.67
CA ASN A 70 -20.58 5.30 -5.28
C ASN A 70 -20.24 4.38 -4.10
N ALA A 71 -19.09 3.69 -4.13
CA ALA A 71 -18.68 2.80 -3.06
C ALA A 71 -18.42 3.54 -1.74
N VAL A 72 -17.79 4.72 -1.79
CA VAL A 72 -17.60 5.57 -0.61
C VAL A 72 -18.94 6.05 -0.03
N ALA A 73 -19.90 6.42 -0.88
CA ALA A 73 -21.23 6.81 -0.43
C ALA A 73 -21.95 5.65 0.28
N ILE A 74 -21.87 4.44 -0.28
CA ILE A 74 -22.44 3.22 0.32
C ILE A 74 -21.75 2.92 1.66
N ALA A 75 -20.44 2.90 1.71
CA ALA A 75 -19.66 2.60 2.92
C ALA A 75 -19.98 3.58 4.05
N LEU A 76 -20.20 4.86 3.74
CA LEU A 76 -20.57 5.87 4.73
C LEU A 76 -22.04 5.78 5.15
N ASN A 77 -22.95 5.30 4.29
CA ASN A 77 -24.35 5.11 4.66
C ASN A 77 -24.53 4.04 5.73
N GLY A 78 -23.71 2.99 5.73
CA GLY A 78 -23.68 1.96 6.76
C GLY A 78 -23.10 2.39 8.09
N GLN A 79 -22.53 3.61 8.20
CA GLN A 79 -21.84 4.06 9.42
C GLN A 79 -22.77 4.93 10.28
N PRO A 80 -23.03 4.54 11.55
CA PRO A 80 -23.81 5.38 12.46
C PRO A 80 -23.05 6.65 12.81
N GLN A 81 -23.72 7.79 12.72
CA GLN A 81 -23.34 9.10 13.25
C GLN A 81 -21.86 9.50 13.06
N MET A 82 -21.45 9.77 11.83
CA MET A 82 -20.17 10.45 11.60
C MET A 82 -20.38 11.95 11.64
N GLY A 83 -20.03 12.59 12.75
CA GLY A 83 -19.77 14.05 12.73
C GLY A 83 -18.74 14.33 11.60
N ARG A 84 -19.01 15.38 10.79
CA ARG A 84 -18.15 15.72 9.63
C ARG A 84 -18.19 14.72 8.47
N ARG A 85 -19.34 14.09 8.22
CA ARG A 85 -19.53 13.09 7.15
C ARG A 85 -18.99 13.57 5.79
N ASP A 86 -19.26 14.81 5.39
CA ASP A 86 -18.79 15.36 4.12
C ASP A 86 -17.25 15.41 4.04
N LYS A 87 -16.59 15.81 5.14
CA LYS A 87 -15.11 15.81 5.20
C LYS A 87 -14.53 14.41 5.14
N SER A 88 -15.20 13.44 5.77
CA SER A 88 -14.82 12.03 5.68
C SER A 88 -15.01 11.50 4.26
N ALA A 89 -16.14 11.81 3.62
CA ALA A 89 -16.39 11.39 2.24
C ALA A 89 -15.33 11.89 1.28
N LEU A 90 -15.00 13.19 1.33
CA LEU A 90 -13.94 13.78 0.50
C LEU A 90 -12.57 13.16 0.77
N ARG A 91 -12.24 12.95 2.04
CA ARG A 91 -10.97 12.31 2.42
C ARG A 91 -10.87 10.89 1.89
N ILE A 92 -11.87 10.06 2.16
CA ILE A 92 -11.89 8.66 1.74
C ILE A 92 -11.88 8.57 0.20
N LEU A 93 -12.69 9.38 -0.47
CA LEU A 93 -12.70 9.44 -1.93
C LEU A 93 -11.33 9.79 -2.49
N GLY A 94 -10.63 10.75 -1.91
CA GLY A 94 -9.27 11.11 -2.31
C GLY A 94 -8.29 9.95 -2.16
N LEU A 95 -8.35 9.20 -1.05
CA LEU A 95 -7.50 8.02 -0.81
C LEU A 95 -7.80 6.90 -1.82
N VAL A 96 -9.06 6.54 -1.99
CA VAL A 96 -9.50 5.50 -2.93
C VAL A 96 -9.13 5.88 -4.36
N SER A 97 -9.43 7.10 -4.79
CA SER A 97 -9.09 7.58 -6.14
C SER A 97 -7.59 7.59 -6.39
N SER A 98 -6.78 7.92 -5.37
CA SER A 98 -5.32 7.85 -5.47
C SER A 98 -4.85 6.42 -5.78
N TYR A 99 -5.38 5.41 -5.08
CA TYR A 99 -5.04 4.03 -5.38
C TYR A 99 -5.47 3.63 -6.80
N LEU A 100 -6.75 3.83 -7.14
CA LEU A 100 -7.32 3.38 -8.42
C LEU A 100 -6.70 4.06 -9.65
N SER A 101 -6.20 5.30 -9.50
CA SER A 101 -5.59 6.04 -10.60
C SER A 101 -4.09 5.83 -10.73
N ARG A 102 -3.39 5.60 -9.61
CA ARG A 102 -1.92 5.63 -9.56
C ARG A 102 -1.28 4.27 -9.33
N TYR A 103 -1.95 3.37 -8.60
CA TYR A 103 -1.32 2.15 -8.09
C TYR A 103 -2.01 0.86 -8.52
N LEU A 104 -3.23 0.95 -9.05
CA LEU A 104 -3.98 -0.22 -9.49
C LEU A 104 -3.22 -0.95 -10.61
N PRO A 105 -2.88 -2.25 -10.45
CA PRO A 105 -2.20 -3.00 -11.48
C PRO A 105 -3.02 -3.15 -12.75
N SER A 106 -2.36 -3.44 -13.87
CA SER A 106 -2.99 -3.67 -15.16
C SER A 106 -3.88 -4.92 -15.15
N PRO A 107 -4.81 -5.07 -16.11
CA PRO A 107 -5.71 -6.22 -16.20
C PRO A 107 -5.03 -7.58 -16.35
N GLU A 108 -3.77 -7.63 -16.81
CA GLU A 108 -2.99 -8.87 -16.91
C GLU A 108 -2.53 -9.37 -15.52
N THR A 109 -2.59 -8.52 -14.51
CA THR A 109 -2.21 -8.86 -13.14
C THR A 109 -3.43 -9.45 -12.41
N LEU A 110 -3.33 -10.69 -12.01
CA LEU A 110 -4.41 -11.38 -11.30
C LEU A 110 -4.53 -10.85 -9.86
N PHE A 111 -5.73 -10.45 -9.48
CA PHE A 111 -6.05 -10.12 -8.10
C PHE A 111 -6.23 -11.41 -7.28
N LEU A 112 -5.42 -11.57 -6.23
CA LEU A 112 -5.48 -12.76 -5.37
C LEU A 112 -6.42 -12.58 -4.18
N GLY A 113 -6.64 -11.34 -3.74
CA GLY A 113 -7.56 -11.03 -2.64
C GLY A 113 -7.10 -9.88 -1.77
N THR A 114 -7.94 -9.62 -0.75
CA THR A 114 -7.69 -8.61 0.28
C THR A 114 -7.56 -9.27 1.65
N GLU A 115 -6.92 -8.58 2.59
CA GLU A 115 -6.82 -9.01 3.98
C GLU A 115 -6.29 -10.44 4.13
N LEU A 116 -5.39 -10.85 3.21
CA LEU A 116 -4.83 -12.20 3.23
C LEU A 116 -3.88 -12.36 4.42
N SER A 117 -3.99 -13.50 5.10
CA SER A 117 -3.11 -13.83 6.22
C SER A 117 -1.66 -13.90 5.76
N ALA A 118 -0.78 -13.15 6.44
CA ALA A 118 0.65 -13.13 6.19
C ALA A 118 1.39 -13.21 7.53
N GLY A 119 1.76 -14.41 7.93
CA GLY A 119 2.31 -14.68 9.25
C GLY A 119 1.34 -14.29 10.37
N SER A 120 1.74 -13.39 11.26
CA SER A 120 0.91 -12.84 12.34
C SER A 120 0.11 -11.59 11.94
N GLY A 121 0.12 -11.20 10.66
CA GLY A 121 -0.56 -10.03 10.13
C GLY A 121 -1.47 -10.36 8.96
N ARG A 122 -1.99 -9.32 8.32
CA ARG A 122 -2.76 -9.38 7.09
C ARG A 122 -2.25 -8.33 6.13
N VAL A 123 -2.11 -8.69 4.86
CA VAL A 123 -1.77 -7.75 3.78
C VAL A 123 -3.04 -7.14 3.23
N ASP A 124 -3.02 -5.85 2.91
CA ASP A 124 -4.21 -5.17 2.41
C ASP A 124 -4.67 -5.75 1.08
N LEU A 125 -3.76 -5.93 0.11
CA LEU A 125 -4.06 -6.58 -1.17
C LEU A 125 -2.90 -7.46 -1.62
N ALA A 126 -3.23 -8.52 -2.36
CA ALA A 126 -2.25 -9.40 -2.98
C ALA A 126 -2.54 -9.58 -4.47
N TRP A 127 -1.48 -9.65 -5.25
CA TRP A 127 -1.49 -9.67 -6.71
C TRP A 127 -0.54 -10.71 -7.26
N SER A 128 -0.85 -11.26 -8.43
CA SER A 128 0.05 -12.11 -9.20
C SER A 128 0.20 -11.58 -10.62
N SER A 129 1.39 -11.10 -10.95
CA SER A 129 1.73 -10.63 -12.29
C SER A 129 2.52 -11.68 -13.05
N PRO A 130 2.20 -11.95 -14.32
CA PRO A 130 3.00 -12.85 -15.16
C PRO A 130 4.42 -12.31 -15.40
N ALA A 131 4.61 -10.99 -15.26
CA ALA A 131 5.90 -10.35 -15.53
C ALA A 131 6.86 -10.39 -14.34
N VAL A 132 6.34 -10.31 -13.09
CA VAL A 132 7.17 -10.13 -11.90
C VAL A 132 6.91 -11.16 -10.80
N GLY A 133 5.79 -11.88 -10.83
CA GLY A 133 5.38 -12.82 -9.79
C GLY A 133 4.36 -12.23 -8.81
N VAL A 134 4.34 -12.77 -7.60
CA VAL A 134 3.39 -12.38 -6.54
C VAL A 134 3.95 -11.20 -5.76
N PHE A 135 3.14 -10.19 -5.53
CA PHE A 135 3.49 -9.06 -4.67
C PHE A 135 2.30 -8.62 -3.82
N PHE A 136 2.61 -7.96 -2.73
CA PHE A 136 1.63 -7.43 -1.79
C PHE A 136 1.58 -5.91 -1.83
N ASP A 137 0.40 -5.34 -1.60
CA ASP A 137 0.22 -3.92 -1.35
C ASP A 137 -0.12 -3.70 0.12
N GLU A 138 0.62 -2.82 0.74
CA GLU A 138 0.35 -2.26 2.05
C GLU A 138 -0.03 -0.79 1.88
N LEU A 139 -1.24 -0.44 2.26
CA LEU A 139 -1.80 0.89 2.07
C LEU A 139 -1.58 1.75 3.31
N LYS A 140 -1.03 2.94 3.13
CA LYS A 140 -0.87 3.92 4.19
C LYS A 140 -1.67 5.17 3.89
N THR A 141 -2.56 5.51 4.81
CA THR A 141 -3.52 6.62 4.67
C THR A 141 -3.12 7.84 5.51
N TRP A 142 -1.89 7.85 6.04
CA TRP A 142 -1.37 8.91 6.89
C TRP A 142 -1.30 10.27 6.20
N ARG A 143 -1.39 11.32 6.98
CA ARG A 143 -1.26 12.70 6.48
C ARG A 143 0.19 13.17 6.39
N HIS A 144 1.11 12.54 7.10
CA HIS A 144 2.50 12.97 7.22
C HIS A 144 3.47 11.86 6.80
N HIS A 145 4.46 12.22 6.01
CA HIS A 145 5.51 11.33 5.52
C HIS A 145 6.36 10.70 6.63
N THR A 146 6.42 11.38 7.77
CA THR A 146 7.29 11.04 8.88
C THR A 146 6.99 9.69 9.52
N THR A 147 5.83 9.10 9.24
CA THR A 147 5.39 7.86 9.88
C THR A 147 5.56 6.61 9.00
N MET A 148 5.95 6.76 7.74
CA MET A 148 6.15 5.63 6.82
C MET A 148 7.25 4.66 7.25
N LEU A 149 8.25 5.16 7.96
CA LEU A 149 9.47 4.43 8.32
C LEU A 149 9.56 4.14 9.82
N ASP A 150 8.45 4.23 10.54
CA ASP A 150 8.45 3.87 11.94
C ASP A 150 8.77 2.38 12.14
N HIS A 151 9.19 2.04 13.35
CA HIS A 151 9.57 0.68 13.69
C HIS A 151 8.44 -0.33 13.44
N SER A 152 7.19 0.07 13.66
CA SER A 152 6.04 -0.81 13.50
C SER A 152 5.79 -1.13 12.01
N THR A 153 5.97 -0.16 11.12
CA THR A 153 5.89 -0.36 9.67
C THR A 153 7.02 -1.25 9.17
N ASN A 154 8.25 -1.04 9.64
CA ASN A 154 9.38 -1.89 9.30
C ASN A 154 9.14 -3.34 9.73
N ASP A 155 8.71 -3.57 10.97
CA ASP A 155 8.39 -4.91 11.48
C ASP A 155 7.24 -5.55 10.68
N GLN A 156 6.26 -4.76 10.23
CA GLN A 156 5.16 -5.20 9.39
C GLN A 156 5.67 -5.66 8.01
N ILE A 157 6.52 -4.87 7.36
CA ILE A 157 7.10 -5.22 6.06
C ILE A 157 7.94 -6.49 6.16
N HIS A 158 8.76 -6.64 7.20
CA HIS A 158 9.53 -7.88 7.41
C HIS A 158 8.64 -9.11 7.52
N ARG A 159 7.55 -9.03 8.31
CA ARG A 159 6.59 -10.13 8.42
C ARG A 159 5.98 -10.50 7.06
N TYR A 160 5.69 -9.51 6.22
CA TYR A 160 5.12 -9.75 4.89
C TYR A 160 6.13 -10.36 3.93
N LEU A 161 7.40 -9.94 3.98
CA LEU A 161 8.47 -10.55 3.20
C LEU A 161 8.67 -12.02 3.59
N ASP A 162 8.76 -12.30 4.90
CA ASP A 162 8.90 -13.66 5.42
C ASP A 162 7.71 -14.55 4.99
N ALA A 163 6.48 -14.04 5.14
CA ALA A 163 5.27 -14.78 4.78
C ALA A 163 5.14 -15.01 3.28
N GLY A 164 5.44 -13.99 2.46
CA GLY A 164 5.41 -14.09 1.01
C GLY A 164 6.45 -15.09 0.49
N LEU A 165 7.66 -15.07 1.03
CA LEU A 165 8.71 -16.05 0.70
C LEU A 165 8.32 -17.47 1.13
N ALA A 166 7.72 -17.63 2.29
CA ALA A 166 7.29 -18.94 2.79
C ALA A 166 6.17 -19.54 1.92
N GLU A 167 5.20 -18.71 1.48
CA GLU A 167 4.03 -19.16 0.71
C GLU A 167 4.32 -19.34 -0.78
N PHE A 168 5.03 -18.36 -1.39
CA PHE A 168 5.19 -18.28 -2.84
C PHE A 168 6.61 -18.61 -3.33
N GLY A 169 7.58 -18.72 -2.42
CA GLY A 169 8.99 -19.04 -2.74
C GLY A 169 9.56 -18.04 -3.76
N ASP A 170 10.19 -18.56 -4.81
CA ASP A 170 10.82 -17.76 -5.86
C ASP A 170 9.83 -16.94 -6.71
N ARG A 171 8.54 -17.25 -6.64
CA ARG A 171 7.50 -16.45 -7.30
C ARG A 171 7.12 -15.19 -6.53
N PHE A 172 7.58 -15.04 -5.30
CA PHE A 172 7.34 -13.83 -4.53
C PHE A 172 8.27 -12.71 -4.97
N ALA A 173 7.73 -11.59 -5.38
CA ALA A 173 8.48 -10.42 -5.84
C ALA A 173 8.79 -9.43 -4.71
N GLY A 174 7.86 -9.23 -3.77
CA GLY A 174 8.05 -8.28 -2.69
C GLY A 174 6.78 -7.57 -2.24
N VAL A 175 6.94 -6.39 -1.64
CA VAL A 175 5.86 -5.57 -1.08
C VAL A 175 5.91 -4.16 -1.66
N ARG A 176 4.77 -3.62 -2.05
CA ARG A 176 4.62 -2.19 -2.34
C ARG A 176 4.01 -1.49 -1.11
N LEU A 177 4.73 -0.53 -0.56
CA LEU A 177 4.26 0.33 0.52
C LEU A 177 3.70 1.62 -0.11
N LEU A 178 2.38 1.76 -0.12
CA LEU A 178 1.69 2.77 -0.91
C LEU A 178 1.10 3.88 -0.03
N THR A 179 1.59 5.09 -0.21
CA THR A 179 1.07 6.27 0.49
C THR A 179 -0.04 6.94 -0.33
N LEU A 180 -1.27 6.82 0.14
CA LEU A 180 -2.45 7.29 -0.59
C LEU A 180 -2.80 8.76 -0.34
N GLY A 181 -2.37 9.33 0.77
CA GLY A 181 -2.89 10.62 1.27
C GLY A 181 -2.19 11.88 0.80
N HIS A 182 -0.99 11.79 0.24
CA HIS A 182 -0.16 12.91 -0.18
C HIS A 182 0.81 12.52 -1.30
N SER A 183 1.55 13.50 -1.81
CA SER A 183 2.70 13.35 -2.71
C SER A 183 3.91 12.63 -2.06
N GLY A 184 3.64 11.72 -1.14
CA GLY A 184 4.63 10.90 -0.47
C GLY A 184 5.26 9.88 -1.39
N SER A 185 6.49 9.52 -1.08
CA SER A 185 7.17 8.45 -1.78
C SER A 185 6.55 7.12 -1.40
N SER A 186 5.79 6.51 -2.30
CA SER A 186 5.50 5.09 -2.21
C SER A 186 6.75 4.30 -2.55
N LEU A 187 6.89 3.11 -1.99
CA LEU A 187 8.10 2.31 -2.09
C LEU A 187 7.78 0.92 -2.62
N ALA A 188 8.69 0.36 -3.41
CA ALA A 188 8.76 -1.06 -3.68
C ALA A 188 9.87 -1.66 -2.83
N ILE A 189 9.57 -2.71 -2.09
CA ILE A 189 10.51 -3.47 -1.29
C ILE A 189 10.57 -4.87 -1.90
N THR A 190 11.69 -5.21 -2.51
CA THR A 190 11.87 -6.49 -3.15
C THR A 190 12.00 -7.61 -2.11
N ARG A 191 11.86 -8.86 -2.54
CA ARG A 191 11.96 -10.03 -1.66
C ARG A 191 13.30 -10.16 -0.93
N ASP A 192 14.37 -9.58 -1.46
CA ASP A 192 15.70 -9.53 -0.83
C ASP A 192 15.90 -8.31 0.08
N GLY A 193 14.88 -7.46 0.21
CA GLY A 193 14.89 -6.26 1.05
C GLY A 193 15.44 -5.01 0.38
N THR A 194 15.71 -5.04 -0.94
CA THR A 194 16.06 -3.81 -1.67
C THR A 194 14.86 -2.87 -1.72
N VAL A 195 15.09 -1.59 -1.43
CA VAL A 195 14.03 -0.56 -1.42
C VAL A 195 14.22 0.40 -2.58
N GLU A 196 13.16 0.61 -3.35
CA GLU A 196 13.14 1.53 -4.48
C GLU A 196 11.93 2.47 -4.40
N PRO A 197 12.11 3.77 -4.70
CA PRO A 197 10.98 4.69 -4.78
C PRO A 197 10.06 4.31 -5.94
N LEU A 198 8.75 4.22 -5.68
CA LEU A 198 7.74 4.13 -6.73
C LEU A 198 7.46 5.54 -7.25
N THR A 199 8.07 5.90 -8.37
CA THR A 199 7.76 7.14 -9.09
C THR A 199 6.50 6.96 -9.94
N GLU A 200 5.77 8.05 -10.24
CA GLU A 200 4.56 7.99 -11.08
C GLU A 200 4.83 7.33 -12.45
N SER A 201 6.03 7.48 -12.98
CA SER A 201 6.41 6.82 -14.24
C SER A 201 6.71 5.33 -14.08
N ALA A 202 6.93 4.83 -12.87
CA ALA A 202 7.13 3.41 -12.58
C ALA A 202 5.81 2.60 -12.57
N LEU A 203 4.68 3.28 -12.69
CA LEU A 203 3.34 2.70 -12.60
C LEU A 203 2.72 2.40 -13.98
N SER A 204 3.44 2.67 -15.08
CA SER A 204 3.00 2.16 -16.38
C SER A 204 3.09 0.62 -16.39
N PRO A 205 2.19 -0.09 -17.12
CA PRO A 205 2.19 -1.55 -17.23
C PRO A 205 3.56 -2.15 -17.55
N ASP A 206 4.39 -1.41 -18.29
CA ASP A 206 5.75 -1.79 -18.67
C ASP A 206 6.77 -1.69 -17.53
N ARG A 207 6.40 -1.13 -16.38
CA ARG A 207 7.31 -0.79 -15.27
C ARG A 207 7.04 -1.49 -13.93
N LEU A 208 6.16 -2.48 -13.87
CA LEU A 208 6.29 -3.55 -12.88
C LEU A 208 7.66 -4.27 -13.02
N LEU A 209 8.47 -3.78 -13.96
CA LEU A 209 9.86 -4.16 -14.26
C LEU A 209 10.86 -3.86 -13.12
N LEU A 210 10.50 -3.05 -12.12
CA LEU A 210 11.35 -2.84 -10.94
C LEU A 210 11.64 -4.13 -10.19
N PHE A 211 10.77 -5.13 -10.31
CA PHE A 211 11.02 -6.46 -9.80
C PHE A 211 11.81 -7.39 -10.76
N LYS A 212 12.10 -6.96 -12.00
CA LYS A 212 12.81 -7.79 -13.00
C LYS A 212 14.31 -7.95 -12.77
N GLY A 213 14.94 -7.12 -11.96
CA GLY A 213 16.38 -7.21 -11.69
C GLY A 213 16.82 -8.46 -10.92
N ILE A 214 15.88 -9.34 -10.54
CA ILE A 214 16.14 -10.46 -9.62
C ILE A 214 16.05 -11.84 -10.31
N ALA A 215 15.67 -11.88 -11.58
CA ALA A 215 15.46 -13.13 -12.32
C ALA A 215 16.58 -13.46 -13.35
N SER A 216 17.80 -12.94 -13.16
CA SER A 216 18.97 -13.33 -13.96
C SER A 216 20.07 -13.92 -13.11
#